data_6070b81bd9748803cffe8ce844fe5bf6
#
_entry.id   6070b81bd9748803cffe8ce844fe5bf6
#
_cell.length_a   1.000
_cell.length_b   1.000
_cell.length_c   1.000
_cell.angle_alpha   90.00
_cell.angle_beta   90.00
_cell.angle_gamma   90.00
#
_symmetry.space_group_name_H-M   'P 1'
#
loop_
_entity.id
_entity.type
_entity.pdbx_description
1 polymer ?
#
loop_
_entity_poly.entity_id
_entity_poly.type
_entity_poly.pdbx_seq_one_letter_code
_entity_poly.pdbx_strand_id
1 'polypeptide(L)'
;LLALPGCGKQTVQESAQLLTMDTVMTLTVYGTDKSACQAVLQQSQDRLYDLDRRLSATGSDGSDIYALNHAGGRPVALTGDTAQLLGKALDLCAMTDGALDLTAYSAVEAWGFTGGDYRVPAQSELDALAAKIDYTQVKLDRDSSQASLPDGMALDLGAVAKGWAGDILSQLVRDADGVD
;
A
#
# COMPACT_ATOMS: atom_id res chain seq x y z
N LEU A 1 -42.73 -28.85 28.29
CA LEU A 1 -41.90 -27.84 27.60
C LEU A 1 -40.54 -28.48 27.32
N LEU A 2 -40.33 -28.93 26.07
CA LEU A 2 -39.01 -29.36 25.58
C LEU A 2 -38.26 -28.10 25.11
N ALA A 3 -37.23 -27.68 25.84
CA ALA A 3 -36.25 -26.71 25.36
C ALA A 3 -35.32 -27.46 24.39
N LEU A 4 -35.42 -27.16 23.10
CA LEU A 4 -34.46 -27.58 22.12
C LEU A 4 -33.19 -26.73 22.32
N PRO A 5 -32.01 -27.31 22.60
CA PRO A 5 -30.78 -26.57 22.58
C PRO A 5 -30.49 -26.18 21.12
N GLY A 6 -30.55 -24.89 20.81
CA GLY A 6 -30.08 -24.37 19.53
C GLY A 6 -28.58 -24.60 19.44
N CYS A 7 -28.13 -25.52 18.59
CA CYS A 7 -26.72 -25.65 18.19
C CYS A 7 -26.34 -24.47 17.27
N GLY A 8 -26.34 -23.26 17.80
CA GLY A 8 -25.63 -22.15 17.16
C GLY A 8 -24.13 -22.32 17.41
N LYS A 9 -23.31 -22.39 16.36
CA LYS A 9 -21.85 -22.27 16.52
C LYS A 9 -21.56 -20.93 17.20
N GLN A 10 -20.78 -20.94 18.26
CA GLN A 10 -20.43 -19.73 18.98
C GLN A 10 -19.44 -18.92 18.11
N THR A 11 -19.74 -17.66 17.82
CA THR A 11 -18.83 -16.76 17.12
C THR A 11 -17.63 -16.47 18.01
N VAL A 12 -16.45 -16.62 17.43
CA VAL A 12 -15.15 -16.29 18.02
C VAL A 12 -14.68 -14.96 17.42
N GLN A 13 -13.99 -14.15 18.21
CA GLN A 13 -13.35 -12.92 17.78
C GLN A 13 -11.87 -12.95 18.21
N GLU A 14 -10.97 -12.66 17.26
CA GLU A 14 -9.54 -12.44 17.50
C GLU A 14 -9.15 -11.07 16.96
N SER A 15 -8.26 -10.36 17.65
CA SER A 15 -7.85 -9.01 17.25
C SER A 15 -6.37 -8.76 17.52
N ALA A 16 -5.77 -7.92 16.66
CA ALA A 16 -4.41 -7.42 16.83
C ALA A 16 -4.31 -5.94 16.47
N GLN A 17 -3.41 -5.23 17.15
CA GLN A 17 -3.03 -3.87 16.77
C GLN A 17 -1.61 -3.88 16.18
N LEU A 18 -1.41 -3.10 15.12
CA LEU A 18 -0.16 -2.98 14.38
C LEU A 18 0.16 -1.51 14.19
N LEU A 19 1.44 -1.17 14.22
CA LEU A 19 1.95 0.08 13.67
C LEU A 19 2.61 -0.24 12.33
N THR A 20 1.97 0.12 11.23
CA THR A 20 2.42 -0.15 9.87
C THR A 20 1.81 0.87 8.90
N MET A 21 2.44 1.11 7.76
CA MET A 21 2.02 2.13 6.78
C MET A 21 1.78 3.51 7.43
N ASP A 22 2.66 3.92 8.34
CA ASP A 22 2.63 5.19 9.09
C ASP A 22 1.34 5.43 9.89
N THR A 23 0.67 4.35 10.33
CA THR A 23 -0.56 4.45 11.11
C THR A 23 -0.75 3.28 12.07
N VAL A 24 -1.58 3.46 13.09
CA VAL A 24 -2.05 2.36 13.94
C VAL A 24 -3.25 1.71 13.28
N MET A 25 -3.14 0.42 12.99
CA MET A 25 -4.21 -0.40 12.44
C MET A 25 -4.71 -1.38 13.48
N THR A 26 -6.02 -1.62 13.50
CA THR A 26 -6.62 -2.72 14.27
C THR A 26 -7.23 -3.71 13.29
N LEU A 27 -6.76 -4.95 13.35
CA LEU A 27 -7.35 -6.07 12.64
C LEU A 27 -8.26 -6.82 13.59
N THR A 28 -9.45 -7.18 13.11
CA THR A 28 -10.40 -8.02 13.86
C THR A 28 -10.96 -9.07 12.91
N VAL A 29 -10.84 -10.32 13.32
CA VAL A 29 -11.32 -11.49 12.57
C VAL A 29 -12.40 -12.17 13.39
N TYR A 30 -13.51 -12.49 12.74
CA TYR A 30 -14.61 -13.24 13.30
C TYR A 30 -14.70 -14.62 12.65
N GLY A 31 -15.28 -15.57 13.33
CA GLY A 31 -15.49 -16.89 12.74
C GLY A 31 -16.07 -17.88 13.74
N THR A 32 -16.11 -19.14 13.37
CA THR A 32 -16.59 -20.25 14.22
C THR A 32 -15.48 -21.19 14.68
N ASP A 33 -14.26 -21.00 14.16
CA ASP A 33 -13.05 -21.72 14.53
C ASP A 33 -11.96 -20.76 15.01
N LYS A 34 -11.64 -20.85 16.30
CA LYS A 34 -10.64 -19.99 16.94
C LYS A 34 -9.24 -20.13 16.29
N SER A 35 -8.86 -21.34 15.96
CA SER A 35 -7.53 -21.62 15.37
C SER A 35 -7.41 -21.04 13.99
N ALA A 36 -8.48 -21.13 13.19
CA ALA A 36 -8.55 -20.51 11.86
C ALA A 36 -8.51 -18.99 11.96
N CYS A 37 -9.27 -18.37 12.87
CA CYS A 37 -9.23 -16.92 13.10
C CYS A 37 -7.82 -16.44 13.48
N GLN A 38 -7.13 -17.15 14.37
CA GLN A 38 -5.76 -16.81 14.76
C GLN A 38 -4.78 -16.96 13.61
N ALA A 39 -4.90 -18.01 12.79
CA ALA A 39 -4.05 -18.23 11.64
C ALA A 39 -4.22 -17.11 10.59
N VAL A 40 -5.46 -16.75 10.26
CA VAL A 40 -5.75 -15.65 9.32
C VAL A 40 -5.28 -14.31 9.87
N LEU A 41 -5.46 -14.06 11.16
CA LEU A 41 -4.98 -12.84 11.80
C LEU A 41 -3.45 -12.72 11.70
N GLN A 42 -2.71 -13.81 11.96
CA GLN A 42 -1.25 -13.82 11.82
C GLN A 42 -0.81 -13.62 10.36
N GLN A 43 -1.42 -14.32 9.40
CA GLN A 43 -1.13 -14.15 7.98
C GLN A 43 -1.40 -12.71 7.51
N SER A 44 -2.47 -12.10 8.02
CA SER A 44 -2.81 -10.71 7.73
C SER A 44 -1.77 -9.73 8.25
N GLN A 45 -1.24 -9.96 9.46
CA GLN A 45 -0.16 -9.15 10.03
C GLN A 45 1.11 -9.25 9.20
N ASP A 46 1.55 -10.49 8.89
CA ASP A 46 2.75 -10.75 8.10
C ASP A 46 2.64 -10.11 6.71
N ARG A 47 1.43 -10.18 6.12
CA ARG A 47 1.15 -9.59 4.82
C ARG A 47 1.22 -8.06 4.83
N LEU A 48 0.67 -7.42 5.87
CA LEU A 48 0.75 -5.96 6.03
C LEU A 48 2.19 -5.48 6.19
N TYR A 49 3.01 -6.16 6.99
CA TYR A 49 4.41 -5.80 7.14
C TYR A 49 5.22 -5.98 5.85
N ASP A 50 4.94 -7.03 5.06
CA ASP A 50 5.60 -7.23 3.76
C ASP A 50 5.19 -6.12 2.76
N LEU A 51 3.91 -5.75 2.70
CA LEU A 51 3.42 -4.65 1.88
C LEU A 51 4.02 -3.30 2.29
N ASP A 52 4.03 -2.99 3.58
CA ASP A 52 4.63 -1.75 4.11
C ASP A 52 6.09 -1.61 3.67
N ARG A 53 6.88 -2.68 3.85
CA ARG A 53 8.28 -2.72 3.44
C ARG A 53 8.45 -2.50 1.93
N ARG A 54 7.67 -3.20 1.09
CA ARG A 54 7.80 -3.16 -0.38
C ARG A 54 7.33 -1.84 -0.97
N LEU A 55 6.29 -1.23 -0.39
CA LEU A 55 5.67 -0.02 -0.91
C LEU A 55 6.26 1.27 -0.32
N SER A 56 7.20 1.18 0.62
CA SER A 56 7.84 2.33 1.25
C SER A 56 8.62 3.16 0.23
N ALA A 57 8.36 4.47 0.18
CA ALA A 57 9.18 5.38 -0.61
C ALA A 57 10.47 5.81 0.12
N THR A 58 10.53 5.63 1.45
CA THR A 58 11.67 6.05 2.31
C THR A 58 12.57 4.91 2.75
N GLY A 59 12.03 3.69 2.89
CA GLY A 59 12.77 2.53 3.36
C GLY A 59 13.55 1.84 2.25
N SER A 60 14.88 1.72 2.39
CA SER A 60 15.76 1.13 1.36
C SER A 60 15.82 -0.40 1.38
N ASP A 61 15.41 -1.05 2.49
CA ASP A 61 15.57 -2.49 2.67
C ASP A 61 14.45 -3.27 1.97
N GLY A 62 14.74 -3.71 0.74
CA GLY A 62 13.82 -4.53 -0.06
C GLY A 62 12.55 -3.80 -0.50
N SER A 63 12.56 -2.46 -0.58
CA SER A 63 11.47 -1.68 -1.12
C SER A 63 11.57 -1.55 -2.63
N ASP A 64 10.49 -1.92 -3.33
CA ASP A 64 10.35 -1.76 -4.78
C ASP A 64 10.25 -0.26 -5.15
N ILE A 65 9.49 0.52 -4.38
CA ILE A 65 9.26 1.94 -4.65
C ILE A 65 10.52 2.77 -4.38
N TYR A 66 11.22 2.49 -3.27
CA TYR A 66 12.52 3.12 -3.03
C TYR A 66 13.51 2.84 -4.16
N ALA A 67 13.64 1.57 -4.59
CA ALA A 67 14.51 1.18 -5.68
C ALA A 67 14.14 1.90 -6.98
N LEU A 68 12.84 2.01 -7.30
CA LEU A 68 12.33 2.70 -8.47
C LEU A 68 12.67 4.20 -8.45
N ASN A 69 12.44 4.87 -7.32
CA ASN A 69 12.74 6.29 -7.12
C ASN A 69 14.23 6.62 -7.24
N HIS A 70 15.11 5.65 -6.94
CA HIS A 70 16.57 5.84 -6.97
C HIS A 70 17.25 5.19 -8.18
N ALA A 71 16.49 4.74 -9.18
CA ALA A 71 17.03 4.05 -10.34
C ALA A 71 17.70 4.98 -11.38
N GLY A 72 17.52 6.31 -11.30
CA GLY A 72 18.08 7.26 -12.25
C GLY A 72 17.61 7.00 -13.69
N GLY A 73 16.33 6.80 -13.90
CA GLY A 73 15.73 6.55 -15.20
C GLY A 73 15.79 5.09 -15.68
N ARG A 74 16.48 4.19 -14.99
CA ARG A 74 16.62 2.78 -15.40
C ARG A 74 15.38 1.98 -15.01
N PRO A 75 15.00 0.97 -15.81
CA PRO A 75 13.95 0.05 -15.44
C PRO A 75 14.31 -0.76 -14.19
N VAL A 76 13.32 -0.96 -13.31
CA VAL A 76 13.40 -1.76 -12.08
C VAL A 76 12.35 -2.86 -12.14
N ALA A 77 12.73 -4.09 -11.81
CA ALA A 77 11.79 -5.18 -11.63
C ALA A 77 11.06 -4.99 -10.29
N LEU A 78 9.74 -4.98 -10.35
CA LEU A 78 8.86 -4.88 -9.20
C LEU A 78 8.32 -6.26 -8.82
N THR A 79 7.96 -6.45 -7.56
CA THR A 79 7.16 -7.63 -7.18
C THR A 79 5.78 -7.55 -7.83
N GLY A 80 5.12 -8.71 -7.99
CA GLY A 80 3.81 -8.76 -8.64
C GLY A 80 2.77 -7.87 -7.97
N ASP A 81 2.76 -7.79 -6.64
CA ASP A 81 1.84 -6.91 -5.89
C ASP A 81 2.11 -5.43 -6.16
N THR A 82 3.38 -5.02 -6.11
CA THR A 82 3.76 -3.62 -6.36
C THR A 82 3.42 -3.23 -7.80
N ALA A 83 3.70 -4.10 -8.77
CA ALA A 83 3.36 -3.86 -10.18
C ALA A 83 1.84 -3.75 -10.39
N GLN A 84 1.05 -4.62 -9.75
CA GLN A 84 -0.41 -4.57 -9.83
C GLN A 84 -0.96 -3.29 -9.20
N LEU A 85 -0.47 -2.92 -8.00
CA LEU A 85 -0.89 -1.69 -7.33
C LEU A 85 -0.51 -0.46 -8.14
N LEU A 86 0.73 -0.38 -8.63
CA LEU A 86 1.17 0.72 -9.48
C LEU A 86 0.30 0.83 -10.75
N GLY A 87 -0.02 -0.30 -11.39
CA GLY A 87 -0.91 -0.31 -12.53
C GLY A 87 -2.30 0.25 -12.23
N LYS A 88 -2.94 -0.19 -11.14
CA LYS A 88 -4.24 0.34 -10.69
C LYS A 88 -4.17 1.82 -10.32
N ALA A 89 -3.09 2.24 -9.68
CA ALA A 89 -2.89 3.63 -9.29
C ALA A 89 -2.74 4.56 -10.51
N LEU A 90 -2.02 4.13 -11.55
CA LEU A 90 -1.94 4.85 -12.82
C LEU A 90 -3.30 4.93 -13.53
N ASP A 91 -4.09 3.84 -13.50
CA ASP A 91 -5.45 3.86 -14.03
C ASP A 91 -6.33 4.87 -13.25
N LEU A 92 -6.18 4.98 -11.93
CA LEU A 92 -6.87 5.99 -11.10
C LEU A 92 -6.39 7.42 -11.41
N CYS A 93 -5.09 7.64 -11.63
CA CYS A 93 -4.59 8.94 -12.08
C CYS A 93 -5.26 9.37 -13.38
N ALA A 94 -5.37 8.44 -14.35
CA ALA A 94 -6.05 8.71 -15.63
C ALA A 94 -7.55 8.94 -15.44
N MET A 95 -8.24 8.14 -14.62
CA MET A 95 -9.67 8.29 -14.34
C MET A 95 -10.03 9.63 -13.67
N THR A 96 -9.11 10.19 -12.90
CA THR A 96 -9.28 11.47 -12.20
C THR A 96 -8.72 12.66 -12.98
N ASP A 97 -8.32 12.45 -14.24
CA ASP A 97 -7.71 13.47 -15.10
C ASP A 97 -6.51 14.18 -14.41
N GLY A 98 -5.70 13.39 -13.68
CA GLY A 98 -4.52 13.85 -12.95
C GLY A 98 -4.81 14.54 -11.62
N ALA A 99 -6.07 14.57 -11.12
CA ALA A 99 -6.35 15.06 -9.77
C ALA A 99 -5.69 14.21 -8.68
N LEU A 100 -5.55 12.89 -8.93
CA LEU A 100 -4.61 12.04 -8.25
C LEU A 100 -3.35 11.97 -9.11
N ASP A 101 -2.18 12.30 -8.56
CA ASP A 101 -0.90 12.10 -9.22
C ASP A 101 0.13 11.54 -8.24
N LEU A 102 0.61 10.33 -8.53
CA LEU A 102 1.55 9.60 -7.68
C LEU A 102 2.93 10.28 -7.63
N THR A 103 3.28 11.08 -8.65
CA THR A 103 4.60 11.70 -8.80
C THR A 103 4.75 12.99 -7.99
N ALA A 104 3.72 13.37 -7.20
CA ALA A 104 3.79 14.48 -6.26
C ALA A 104 4.73 14.24 -5.07
N TYR A 105 5.35 13.07 -4.96
CA TYR A 105 6.18 12.66 -3.82
C TYR A 105 7.35 13.62 -3.55
N SER A 106 8.04 14.12 -4.58
CA SER A 106 9.12 15.09 -4.39
C SER A 106 8.67 16.40 -3.72
N ALA A 107 7.40 16.80 -3.94
CA ALA A 107 6.83 17.93 -3.20
C ALA A 107 6.57 17.58 -1.73
N VAL A 108 6.11 16.35 -1.43
CA VAL A 108 5.94 15.83 -0.06
C VAL A 108 7.27 15.84 0.70
N GLU A 109 8.37 15.39 0.04
CA GLU A 109 9.72 15.45 0.61
C GLU A 109 10.18 16.89 0.88
N ALA A 110 9.92 17.81 -0.05
CA ALA A 110 10.30 19.22 0.09
C ALA A 110 9.66 19.89 1.31
N TRP A 111 8.43 19.50 1.71
CA TRP A 111 7.78 19.95 2.94
C TRP A 111 8.33 19.27 4.20
N GLY A 112 9.17 18.24 4.06
CA GLY A 112 9.74 17.49 5.18
C GLY A 112 8.80 16.48 5.80
N PHE A 113 7.71 16.10 5.14
CA PHE A 113 6.71 15.17 5.70
C PHE A 113 7.25 13.73 5.84
N THR A 114 8.29 13.38 5.10
CA THR A 114 8.89 12.03 5.13
C THR A 114 10.06 11.89 6.11
N GLY A 115 10.76 12.99 6.44
CA GLY A 115 11.94 12.99 7.30
C GLY A 115 11.74 13.62 8.68
N GLY A 116 10.60 14.29 8.90
CA GLY A 116 10.33 15.03 10.13
C GLY A 116 10.96 16.44 10.19
N ASP A 117 11.74 16.82 9.19
CA ASP A 117 12.35 18.16 9.06
C ASP A 117 11.36 19.13 8.40
N TYR A 118 10.23 19.37 9.06
CA TYR A 118 9.14 20.18 8.53
C TYR A 118 9.60 21.60 8.20
N ARG A 119 9.32 22.05 6.98
CA ARG A 119 9.59 23.40 6.52
C ARG A 119 8.51 23.89 5.54
N VAL A 120 8.49 25.18 5.29
CA VAL A 120 7.72 25.75 4.18
C VAL A 120 8.69 25.98 3.02
N PRO A 121 8.59 25.25 1.90
CA PRO A 121 9.45 25.45 0.74
C PRO A 121 9.21 26.84 0.13
N ALA A 122 10.25 27.42 -0.53
CA ALA A 122 10.08 28.65 -1.28
C ALA A 122 9.15 28.41 -2.50
N GLN A 123 8.40 29.46 -2.91
CA GLN A 123 7.47 29.32 -4.05
C GLN A 123 8.21 28.87 -5.32
N SER A 124 9.41 29.39 -5.59
CA SER A 124 10.22 28.98 -6.76
C SER A 124 10.62 27.49 -6.72
N GLU A 125 10.81 26.93 -5.52
CA GLU A 125 11.07 25.50 -5.34
C GLU A 125 9.81 24.69 -5.65
N LEU A 126 8.65 25.12 -5.11
CA LEU A 126 7.38 24.46 -5.40
C LEU A 126 7.01 24.52 -6.88
N ASP A 127 7.25 25.65 -7.56
CA ASP A 127 7.00 25.80 -8.99
C ASP A 127 7.88 24.82 -9.82
N ALA A 128 9.16 24.68 -9.43
CA ALA A 128 10.08 23.74 -10.09
C ALA A 128 9.71 22.26 -9.84
N LEU A 129 9.18 21.94 -8.67
CA LEU A 129 8.68 20.59 -8.35
C LEU A 129 7.36 20.30 -9.08
N ALA A 130 6.45 21.26 -9.10
CA ALA A 130 5.16 21.12 -9.79
C ALA A 130 5.34 20.82 -11.28
N ALA A 131 6.36 21.40 -11.92
CA ALA A 131 6.69 21.13 -13.32
C ALA A 131 7.13 19.68 -13.60
N LYS A 132 7.44 18.90 -12.56
CA LYS A 132 7.84 17.49 -12.65
C LYS A 132 6.73 16.52 -12.25
N ILE A 133 5.59 17.03 -11.76
CA ILE A 133 4.45 16.20 -11.39
C ILE A 133 3.70 15.83 -12.66
N ASP A 134 3.86 14.59 -13.12
CA ASP A 134 3.25 14.09 -14.35
C ASP A 134 3.25 12.56 -14.34
N TYR A 135 2.16 11.94 -13.89
CA TYR A 135 2.01 10.49 -13.84
C TYR A 135 2.14 9.82 -15.22
N THR A 136 1.91 10.56 -16.31
CA THR A 136 2.00 10.01 -17.68
C THR A 136 3.43 9.65 -18.09
N GLN A 137 4.43 10.15 -17.38
CA GLN A 137 5.84 9.82 -17.57
C GLN A 137 6.25 8.51 -16.91
N VAL A 138 5.41 7.97 -15.99
CA VAL A 138 5.66 6.68 -15.35
C VAL A 138 5.44 5.57 -16.38
N LYS A 139 6.45 4.78 -16.63
CA LYS A 139 6.38 3.64 -17.54
C LYS A 139 6.24 2.36 -16.72
N LEU A 140 5.21 1.57 -17.02
CA LEU A 140 5.00 0.26 -16.43
C LEU A 140 4.75 -0.76 -17.54
N ASP A 141 5.63 -1.73 -17.64
CA ASP A 141 5.38 -2.96 -18.40
C ASP A 141 4.68 -3.96 -17.47
N ARG A 142 3.38 -4.15 -17.68
CA ARG A 142 2.54 -5.01 -16.83
C ARG A 142 2.85 -6.49 -17.02
N ASP A 143 3.39 -6.89 -18.20
CA ASP A 143 3.70 -8.28 -18.50
C ASP A 143 5.01 -8.73 -17.83
N SER A 144 6.02 -7.87 -17.87
CA SER A 144 7.33 -8.14 -17.23
C SER A 144 7.44 -7.63 -15.80
N SER A 145 6.43 -6.90 -15.29
CA SER A 145 6.45 -6.23 -13.99
C SER A 145 7.65 -5.29 -13.82
N GLN A 146 8.04 -4.59 -14.88
CA GLN A 146 9.11 -3.60 -14.85
C GLN A 146 8.54 -2.19 -14.92
N ALA A 147 9.11 -1.28 -14.12
CA ALA A 147 8.75 0.13 -14.16
C ALA A 147 9.98 1.02 -14.27
N SER A 148 9.81 2.22 -14.81
CA SER A 148 10.82 3.27 -14.81
C SER A 148 10.19 4.66 -14.69
N LEU A 149 10.96 5.59 -14.10
CA LEU A 149 10.64 7.01 -13.96
C LEU A 149 11.71 7.83 -14.68
N PRO A 150 11.41 9.00 -15.23
CA PRO A 150 12.43 9.97 -15.61
C PRO A 150 13.37 10.29 -14.44
N ASP A 151 14.64 10.56 -14.72
CA ASP A 151 15.60 10.95 -13.70
C ASP A 151 15.14 12.22 -12.94
N GLY A 152 15.23 12.19 -11.62
CA GLY A 152 14.78 13.27 -10.74
C GLY A 152 13.25 13.35 -10.54
N MET A 153 12.49 12.38 -11.03
CA MET A 153 11.10 12.14 -10.65
C MET A 153 11.05 11.05 -9.56
N ALA A 154 10.13 11.19 -8.63
CA ALA A 154 9.86 10.19 -7.61
C ALA A 154 8.35 10.06 -7.36
N LEU A 155 7.92 8.87 -6.97
CA LEU A 155 6.51 8.60 -6.66
C LEU A 155 6.35 7.93 -5.29
N ASP A 156 5.14 8.02 -4.74
CA ASP A 156 4.67 7.17 -3.64
C ASP A 156 3.29 6.57 -3.95
N LEU A 157 2.93 5.55 -3.18
CA LEU A 157 1.66 4.85 -3.29
C LEU A 157 0.75 5.06 -2.05
N GLY A 158 1.10 5.99 -1.16
CA GLY A 158 0.40 6.21 0.11
C GLY A 158 -1.09 6.49 -0.04
N ALA A 159 -1.50 7.17 -1.11
CA ALA A 159 -2.90 7.46 -1.40
C ALA A 159 -3.76 6.21 -1.70
N VAL A 160 -3.14 5.11 -2.15
CA VAL A 160 -3.85 3.90 -2.60
C VAL A 160 -3.46 2.64 -1.81
N ALA A 161 -2.30 2.62 -1.15
CA ALA A 161 -1.74 1.42 -0.52
C ALA A 161 -2.63 0.84 0.57
N LYS A 162 -3.28 1.66 1.40
CA LYS A 162 -4.15 1.18 2.49
C LYS A 162 -5.41 0.49 1.96
N GLY A 163 -6.02 1.05 0.90
CA GLY A 163 -7.15 0.42 0.23
C GLY A 163 -6.77 -0.93 -0.39
N TRP A 164 -5.63 -0.96 -1.09
CA TRP A 164 -5.07 -2.18 -1.66
C TRP A 164 -4.79 -3.26 -0.61
N ALA A 165 -4.19 -2.88 0.51
CA ALA A 165 -3.96 -3.79 1.63
C ALA A 165 -5.28 -4.36 2.16
N GLY A 166 -6.33 -3.53 2.32
CA GLY A 166 -7.66 -3.97 2.71
C GLY A 166 -8.26 -5.00 1.75
N ASP A 167 -8.11 -4.82 0.43
CA ASP A 167 -8.56 -5.77 -0.59
C ASP A 167 -7.86 -7.13 -0.45
N ILE A 168 -6.51 -7.12 -0.25
CA ILE A 168 -5.71 -8.34 -0.05
C ILE A 168 -6.15 -9.08 1.22
N LEU A 169 -6.30 -8.36 2.35
CA LEU A 169 -6.71 -8.98 3.61
C LEU A 169 -8.13 -9.54 3.53
N SER A 170 -9.04 -8.83 2.87
CA SER A 170 -10.40 -9.32 2.64
C SER A 170 -10.41 -10.61 1.80
N GLN A 171 -9.45 -10.76 0.88
CA GLN A 171 -9.33 -12.01 0.13
C GLN A 171 -8.81 -13.16 1.02
N LEU A 172 -7.81 -12.90 1.89
CA LEU A 172 -7.33 -13.90 2.85
C LEU A 172 -8.45 -14.44 3.75
N VAL A 173 -9.33 -13.54 4.20
CA VAL A 173 -10.50 -13.94 5.02
C VAL A 173 -11.46 -14.81 4.19
N ARG A 174 -11.81 -14.37 2.97
CA ARG A 174 -12.72 -15.13 2.10
C ARG A 174 -12.23 -16.54 1.73
N ASP A 175 -10.90 -16.71 1.67
CA ASP A 175 -10.29 -17.99 1.29
C ASP A 175 -10.10 -18.94 2.48
N ALA A 176 -10.40 -18.49 3.70
CA ALA A 176 -10.21 -19.26 4.92
C ALA A 176 -11.51 -19.92 5.39
N ASP A 177 -11.49 -21.23 5.61
CA ASP A 177 -12.62 -21.98 6.17
C ASP A 177 -12.82 -21.64 7.66
N GLY A 178 -14.06 -21.39 8.08
CA GLY A 178 -14.41 -21.15 9.47
C GLY A 178 -14.14 -19.72 9.97
N VAL A 179 -13.86 -18.81 9.04
CA VAL A 179 -13.66 -17.35 9.23
C VAL A 179 -14.72 -16.61 8.43
N ASP A 180 -15.23 -15.47 8.98
CA ASP A 180 -16.30 -14.64 8.40
C ASP A 180 -15.80 -13.21 8.12
#